data_fd5c1b0c787b541952288cbde65ab1e8
#
_entry.id   fd5c1b0c787b541952288cbde65ab1e8
#
_cell.length_a   1.000
_cell.length_b   1.000
_cell.length_c   1.000
_cell.angle_alpha   90.00
_cell.angle_beta   90.00
_cell.angle_gamma   90.00
#
_symmetry.space_group_name_H-M   'P 1'
#
loop_
_entity.id
_entity.type
_entity.pdbx_description
1 polymer ?
#
loop_
_entity_poly.entity_id
_entity_poly.type
_entity_poly.pdbx_seq_one_letter_code
_entity_poly.pdbx_strand_id
1 'polypeptide(L)'
;MSIITKSAGLAQKMVKALFILPFLIFFGVIIHFAVPIVKKSDPKLLPSALINRDVPYTNLPTLSNYKEGFNHADLLGRETLVNFFSSWCGPCRIEHDLLMEISRSKSIRLYGINYKDKPEAARNWLNELGDPFEKIVADKDGRTAIDWGVYGVPETYLVDKKGRVRYRHVGPLTEKVLEEKLMPLVQMLREKR
;
A
#
# COMPACT_ATOMS: atom_id res chain seq x y z
N MET A 1 11.01 -69.68 28.09
CA MET A 1 10.30 -69.41 26.79
C MET A 1 9.63 -68.06 26.76
N SER A 2 10.01 -67.08 27.61
CA SER A 2 9.28 -65.79 27.75
C SER A 2 10.07 -64.56 27.26
N ILE A 3 11.32 -64.71 26.81
CA ILE A 3 12.17 -63.57 26.37
C ILE A 3 12.03 -63.29 24.88
N ILE A 4 11.76 -64.31 24.06
CA ILE A 4 11.71 -64.22 22.58
C ILE A 4 10.45 -63.49 22.10
N THR A 5 9.34 -63.58 22.81
CA THR A 5 8.09 -62.92 22.45
C THR A 5 8.08 -61.40 22.72
N LYS A 6 8.91 -60.93 23.69
CA LYS A 6 9.02 -59.50 24.01
C LYS A 6 9.82 -58.71 22.99
N SER A 7 10.87 -59.35 22.37
CA SER A 7 11.71 -58.72 21.37
C SER A 7 10.99 -58.53 20.03
N ALA A 8 10.17 -59.49 19.59
CA ALA A 8 9.38 -59.39 18.37
C ALA A 8 8.34 -58.24 18.42
N GLY A 9 7.71 -58.02 19.57
CA GLY A 9 6.76 -56.89 19.76
C GLY A 9 7.43 -55.52 19.72
N LEU A 10 8.68 -55.42 20.21
CA LEU A 10 9.42 -54.18 20.18
C LEU A 10 9.89 -53.83 18.76
N ALA A 11 10.39 -54.79 18.00
CA ALA A 11 10.80 -54.62 16.61
C ALA A 11 9.63 -54.20 15.72
N GLN A 12 8.43 -54.78 15.92
CA GLN A 12 7.23 -54.41 15.17
C GLN A 12 6.74 -53.00 15.48
N LYS A 13 6.87 -52.55 16.74
CA LYS A 13 6.57 -51.15 17.12
C LYS A 13 7.59 -50.16 16.52
N MET A 14 8.87 -50.49 16.50
CA MET A 14 9.93 -49.68 15.90
C MET A 14 9.73 -49.52 14.37
N VAL A 15 9.38 -50.60 13.67
CA VAL A 15 9.11 -50.54 12.22
C VAL A 15 7.88 -49.65 11.94
N LYS A 16 6.78 -49.78 12.71
CA LYS A 16 5.63 -48.91 12.56
C LYS A 16 5.96 -47.43 12.84
N ALA A 17 6.77 -47.15 13.87
CA ALA A 17 7.22 -45.80 14.21
C ALA A 17 8.09 -45.21 13.08
N LEU A 18 8.94 -46.00 12.43
CA LEU A 18 9.81 -45.59 11.33
C LEU A 18 8.99 -45.15 10.10
N PHE A 19 7.85 -45.79 9.85
CA PHE A 19 6.94 -45.40 8.75
C PHE A 19 6.03 -44.22 9.12
N ILE A 20 5.68 -44.02 10.40
CA ILE A 20 4.81 -42.93 10.83
C ILE A 20 5.59 -41.61 10.98
N LEU A 21 6.86 -41.69 11.42
CA LEU A 21 7.70 -40.51 11.68
C LEU A 21 7.81 -39.55 10.49
N PRO A 22 8.10 -39.99 9.25
CA PRO A 22 8.17 -39.07 8.11
C PRO A 22 6.83 -38.38 7.82
N PHE A 23 5.69 -39.05 8.04
CA PHE A 23 4.37 -38.42 7.88
C PHE A 23 4.13 -37.36 8.96
N LEU A 24 4.51 -37.60 10.21
CA LEU A 24 4.39 -36.62 11.28
C LEU A 24 5.28 -35.38 11.02
N ILE A 25 6.51 -35.61 10.53
CA ILE A 25 7.40 -34.51 10.15
C ILE A 25 6.80 -33.72 8.99
N PHE A 26 6.30 -34.41 7.95
CA PHE A 26 5.70 -33.77 6.78
C PHE A 26 4.46 -32.90 7.16
N PHE A 27 3.55 -33.47 7.94
CA PHE A 27 2.40 -32.70 8.43
C PHE A 27 2.79 -31.59 9.39
N GLY A 28 3.81 -31.79 10.25
CA GLY A 28 4.35 -30.74 11.10
C GLY A 28 4.92 -29.57 10.32
N VAL A 29 5.64 -29.84 9.24
CA VAL A 29 6.17 -28.82 8.32
C VAL A 29 5.02 -28.09 7.62
N ILE A 30 4.03 -28.81 7.09
CA ILE A 30 2.85 -28.19 6.46
C ILE A 30 2.13 -27.27 7.44
N ILE A 31 1.86 -27.73 8.66
CA ILE A 31 1.19 -26.93 9.69
C ILE A 31 2.03 -25.71 10.05
N HIS A 32 3.35 -25.86 10.20
CA HIS A 32 4.27 -24.77 10.51
C HIS A 32 4.21 -23.65 9.45
N PHE A 33 4.15 -24.00 8.18
CA PHE A 33 4.03 -22.99 7.10
C PHE A 33 2.59 -22.52 6.85
N ALA A 34 1.59 -23.36 7.12
CA ALA A 34 0.19 -22.99 6.92
C ALA A 34 -0.31 -21.99 8.00
N VAL A 35 0.15 -22.13 9.25
CA VAL A 35 -0.28 -21.25 10.35
C VAL A 35 0.01 -19.76 10.10
N PRO A 36 1.20 -19.32 9.64
CA PRO A 36 1.45 -17.91 9.31
C PRO A 36 0.64 -17.42 8.11
N ILE A 37 0.36 -18.29 7.13
CA ILE A 37 -0.44 -17.95 5.95
C ILE A 37 -1.92 -17.74 6.34
N VAL A 38 -2.45 -18.56 7.23
CA VAL A 38 -3.83 -18.43 7.73
C VAL A 38 -3.96 -17.27 8.73
N LYS A 39 -2.93 -17.02 9.56
CA LYS A 39 -2.82 -15.78 10.33
C LYS A 39 -2.41 -14.68 9.35
N LYS A 40 -3.37 -14.15 8.60
CA LYS A 40 -3.20 -12.98 7.74
C LYS A 40 -2.50 -11.86 8.52
N SER A 41 -1.18 -11.82 8.47
CA SER A 41 -0.43 -10.61 8.76
C SER A 41 -0.81 -9.65 7.64
N ASP A 42 -1.72 -8.71 7.92
CA ASP A 42 -2.13 -7.74 6.94
C ASP A 42 -0.88 -6.91 6.56
N PRO A 43 -0.31 -7.05 5.35
CA PRO A 43 0.87 -6.29 4.95
C PRO A 43 0.61 -4.78 4.96
N LYS A 44 -0.66 -4.37 5.04
CA LYS A 44 -1.07 -2.97 5.22
C LYS A 44 -0.68 -2.41 6.58
N LEU A 45 -0.39 -3.27 7.57
CA LEU A 45 -0.01 -2.86 8.92
C LEU A 45 1.49 -2.57 9.08
N LEU A 46 2.32 -2.78 8.05
CA LEU A 46 3.73 -2.41 8.14
C LEU A 46 3.85 -0.88 8.15
N PRO A 47 4.35 -0.28 9.24
CA PRO A 47 4.56 1.16 9.29
C PRO A 47 5.49 1.56 8.14
N SER A 48 5.12 2.58 7.38
CA SER A 48 6.03 3.13 6.38
C SER A 48 7.26 3.70 7.09
N ALA A 49 8.45 3.39 6.59
CA ALA A 49 9.70 3.97 7.06
C ALA A 49 9.74 5.50 6.91
N LEU A 50 8.83 6.07 6.11
CA LEU A 50 8.72 7.51 5.86
C LEU A 50 7.88 8.26 6.89
N ILE A 51 7.13 7.58 7.77
CA ILE A 51 6.30 8.28 8.76
C ILE A 51 7.17 9.20 9.62
N ASN A 52 6.77 10.49 9.68
CA ASN A 52 7.47 11.61 10.33
C ASN A 52 8.83 12.00 9.70
N ARG A 53 9.14 11.48 8.51
CA ARG A 53 10.30 11.87 7.73
C ARG A 53 9.90 12.76 6.57
N ASP A 54 10.88 13.51 6.05
CA ASP A 54 10.69 14.32 4.86
C ASP A 54 10.32 13.44 3.67
N VAL A 55 9.43 13.94 2.80
CA VAL A 55 9.09 13.25 1.56
C VAL A 55 10.35 13.10 0.69
N PRO A 56 10.50 11.99 -0.04
CA PRO A 56 11.56 11.83 -1.01
C PRO A 56 11.55 12.96 -2.04
N TYR A 57 12.73 13.33 -2.50
CA TYR A 57 12.84 14.35 -3.55
C TYR A 57 12.05 13.94 -4.79
N THR A 58 11.10 14.78 -5.17
CA THR A 58 10.19 14.52 -6.29
C THR A 58 10.40 15.60 -7.34
N ASN A 59 10.86 15.21 -8.51
CA ASN A 59 11.01 16.05 -9.70
C ASN A 59 10.71 15.21 -10.94
N LEU A 60 9.43 15.03 -11.21
CA LEU A 60 8.94 14.20 -12.29
C LEU A 60 8.38 15.06 -13.44
N PRO A 61 8.41 14.55 -14.68
CA PRO A 61 7.73 15.20 -15.78
C PRO A 61 6.22 15.26 -15.54
N THR A 62 5.59 16.27 -16.11
CA THR A 62 4.14 16.37 -16.16
C THR A 62 3.52 15.21 -16.95
N LEU A 63 2.23 14.96 -16.73
CA LEU A 63 1.51 13.99 -17.53
C LEU A 63 1.27 14.57 -18.97
N SER A 64 2.31 14.53 -19.82
CA SER A 64 2.26 14.84 -21.27
C SER A 64 1.25 15.95 -21.65
N ASN A 65 1.55 17.20 -21.31
CA ASN A 65 0.74 18.39 -21.65
C ASN A 65 -0.72 18.37 -21.19
N TYR A 66 -1.06 17.51 -20.22
CA TYR A 66 -2.43 17.40 -19.72
C TYR A 66 -2.74 18.43 -18.64
N LYS A 67 -1.88 18.56 -17.65
CA LYS A 67 -2.04 19.44 -16.49
C LYS A 67 -0.69 19.87 -15.93
N GLU A 68 -0.69 20.92 -15.13
CA GLU A 68 0.49 21.36 -14.39
C GLU A 68 1.02 20.23 -13.49
N GLY A 69 2.33 20.03 -13.51
CA GLY A 69 3.02 19.11 -12.62
C GLY A 69 3.36 19.77 -11.28
N PHE A 70 3.95 18.98 -10.40
CA PHE A 70 4.49 19.48 -9.15
C PHE A 70 5.90 18.95 -8.90
N ASN A 71 6.63 19.66 -8.09
CA ASN A 71 7.95 19.27 -7.61
C ASN A 71 7.97 19.22 -6.08
N HIS A 72 9.12 18.92 -5.49
CA HIS A 72 9.27 18.83 -4.04
C HIS A 72 8.83 20.10 -3.31
N ALA A 73 9.09 21.30 -3.83
CA ALA A 73 8.73 22.56 -3.19
C ALA A 73 7.21 22.77 -3.13
N ASP A 74 6.45 22.25 -4.08
CA ASP A 74 4.98 22.32 -4.09
C ASP A 74 4.33 21.52 -2.95
N LEU A 75 5.06 20.58 -2.34
CA LEU A 75 4.59 19.80 -1.18
C LEU A 75 4.77 20.54 0.15
N LEU A 76 5.35 21.74 0.13
CA LEU A 76 5.54 22.58 1.30
C LEU A 76 4.38 23.58 1.49
N GLY A 77 4.29 24.13 2.69
CA GLY A 77 3.42 25.25 3.03
C GLY A 77 1.98 24.90 3.37
N ARG A 78 1.46 23.75 2.90
CA ARG A 78 0.08 23.32 3.15
C ARG A 78 -0.03 21.80 3.12
N GLU A 79 -0.94 21.24 3.93
CA GLU A 79 -1.24 19.80 3.92
C GLU A 79 -1.70 19.34 2.53
N THR A 80 -1.11 18.22 2.07
CA THR A 80 -1.36 17.67 0.74
C THR A 80 -1.56 16.16 0.83
N LEU A 81 -2.60 15.64 0.19
CA LEU A 81 -2.69 14.22 -0.13
C LEU A 81 -1.96 13.96 -1.44
N VAL A 82 -1.06 12.98 -1.44
CA VAL A 82 -0.37 12.49 -2.63
C VAL A 82 -0.88 11.09 -2.90
N ASN A 83 -1.55 10.90 -4.01
CA ASN A 83 -2.13 9.62 -4.42
C ASN A 83 -1.36 9.03 -5.59
N PHE A 84 -0.89 7.80 -5.43
CA PHE A 84 -0.30 7.00 -6.50
C PHE A 84 -1.39 6.20 -7.19
N PHE A 85 -1.54 6.39 -8.50
CA PHE A 85 -2.60 5.77 -9.29
C PHE A 85 -2.14 5.34 -10.68
N SER A 86 -2.95 4.52 -11.36
CA SER A 86 -2.75 4.15 -12.76
C SER A 86 -4.09 3.89 -13.44
N SER A 87 -4.18 4.09 -14.74
CA SER A 87 -5.39 3.82 -15.53
C SER A 87 -5.75 2.33 -15.59
N TRP A 88 -4.76 1.44 -15.54
CA TRP A 88 -4.92 -0.02 -15.53
C TRP A 88 -5.29 -0.60 -14.16
N CYS A 89 -5.33 0.23 -13.12
CA CYS A 89 -5.55 -0.20 -11.73
C CYS A 89 -7.06 -0.25 -11.42
N GLY A 90 -7.64 -1.44 -11.32
CA GLY A 90 -9.04 -1.62 -10.92
C GLY A 90 -9.39 -1.02 -9.55
N PRO A 91 -8.60 -1.28 -8.49
CA PRO A 91 -8.83 -0.67 -7.18
C PRO A 91 -8.76 0.86 -7.17
N CYS A 92 -7.96 1.50 -8.06
CA CYS A 92 -7.91 2.96 -8.19
C CYS A 92 -9.24 3.52 -8.71
N ARG A 93 -9.96 2.77 -9.56
CA ARG A 93 -11.30 3.13 -10.03
C ARG A 93 -12.33 3.11 -8.89
N ILE A 94 -12.15 2.21 -7.91
CA ILE A 94 -13.08 2.10 -6.77
C ILE A 94 -13.01 3.34 -5.86
N GLU A 95 -11.81 3.91 -5.64
CA GLU A 95 -11.64 5.09 -4.78
C GLU A 95 -11.87 6.42 -5.51
N HIS A 96 -12.00 6.39 -6.85
CA HIS A 96 -11.97 7.59 -7.67
C HIS A 96 -13.09 8.59 -7.33
N ASP A 97 -14.30 8.10 -7.10
CA ASP A 97 -15.45 8.96 -6.74
C ASP A 97 -15.19 9.70 -5.42
N LEU A 98 -14.58 9.02 -4.44
CA LEU A 98 -14.21 9.64 -3.17
C LEU A 98 -13.12 10.70 -3.35
N LEU A 99 -12.14 10.45 -4.23
CA LEU A 99 -11.12 11.46 -4.56
C LEU A 99 -11.75 12.68 -5.25
N MET A 100 -12.78 12.49 -6.09
CA MET A 100 -13.55 13.58 -6.69
C MET A 100 -14.32 14.40 -5.66
N GLU A 101 -14.86 13.77 -4.62
CA GLU A 101 -15.50 14.46 -3.49
C GLU A 101 -14.52 15.30 -2.68
N ILE A 102 -13.35 14.71 -2.34
CA ILE A 102 -12.27 15.43 -1.67
C ILE A 102 -11.85 16.66 -2.47
N SER A 103 -11.69 16.51 -3.79
CA SER A 103 -11.31 17.59 -4.69
C SER A 103 -12.36 18.71 -4.71
N ARG A 104 -13.65 18.36 -4.81
CA ARG A 104 -14.76 19.35 -4.82
C ARG A 104 -14.87 20.13 -3.51
N SER A 105 -14.64 19.46 -2.39
CA SER A 105 -14.69 20.08 -1.06
C SER A 105 -13.59 21.11 -0.83
N LYS A 106 -12.49 21.03 -1.60
CA LYS A 106 -11.27 21.85 -1.43
C LYS A 106 -10.71 21.83 0.00
N SER A 107 -11.09 20.80 0.78
CA SER A 107 -10.70 20.68 2.17
C SER A 107 -9.19 20.42 2.34
N ILE A 108 -8.58 19.75 1.36
CA ILE A 108 -7.14 19.44 1.32
C ILE A 108 -6.68 19.40 -0.14
N ARG A 109 -5.42 19.79 -0.40
CA ARG A 109 -4.82 19.64 -1.74
C ARG A 109 -4.68 18.16 -2.09
N LEU A 110 -4.97 17.80 -3.33
CA LEU A 110 -4.82 16.45 -3.84
C LEU A 110 -3.93 16.45 -5.08
N TYR A 111 -2.77 15.80 -4.98
CA TYR A 111 -1.81 15.63 -6.06
C TYR A 111 -1.74 14.18 -6.50
N GLY A 112 -1.58 13.96 -7.81
CA GLY A 112 -1.50 12.63 -8.40
C GLY A 112 -0.10 12.28 -8.89
N ILE A 113 0.37 11.07 -8.60
CA ILE A 113 1.54 10.46 -9.22
C ILE A 113 1.05 9.28 -10.06
N ASN A 114 1.09 9.44 -11.38
CA ASN A 114 0.70 8.40 -12.31
C ASN A 114 1.84 7.37 -12.45
N TYR A 115 1.61 6.16 -11.97
CA TYR A 115 2.60 5.12 -11.78
C TYR A 115 2.62 4.11 -12.94
N LYS A 116 3.77 3.96 -13.61
CA LYS A 116 4.02 2.95 -14.65
C LYS A 116 2.87 2.83 -15.64
N ASP A 117 2.45 3.95 -16.20
CA ASP A 117 1.29 4.03 -17.07
C ASP A 117 1.64 4.67 -18.42
N LYS A 118 0.79 4.43 -19.43
CA LYS A 118 0.87 5.14 -20.71
C LYS A 118 0.18 6.50 -20.54
N PRO A 119 0.86 7.61 -20.89
CA PRO A 119 0.30 8.96 -20.70
C PRO A 119 -1.08 9.14 -21.36
N GLU A 120 -1.29 8.55 -22.54
CA GLU A 120 -2.57 8.61 -23.26
C GLU A 120 -3.67 7.87 -22.50
N ALA A 121 -3.35 6.68 -21.94
CA ALA A 121 -4.32 5.88 -21.19
C ALA A 121 -4.72 6.60 -19.90
N ALA A 122 -3.74 7.17 -19.17
CA ALA A 122 -4.02 7.96 -17.98
C ALA A 122 -4.89 9.18 -18.26
N ARG A 123 -4.60 9.93 -19.34
CA ARG A 123 -5.42 11.07 -19.76
C ARG A 123 -6.85 10.68 -20.12
N ASN A 124 -7.00 9.62 -20.92
CA ASN A 124 -8.32 9.14 -21.32
C ASN A 124 -9.14 8.72 -20.09
N TRP A 125 -8.50 8.03 -19.14
CA TRP A 125 -9.12 7.61 -17.88
C TRP A 125 -9.58 8.80 -17.04
N LEU A 126 -8.75 9.86 -16.89
CA LEU A 126 -9.10 11.08 -16.19
C LEU A 126 -10.19 11.91 -16.92
N ASN A 127 -10.19 11.92 -18.26
CA ASN A 127 -11.23 12.58 -19.04
C ASN A 127 -12.57 11.86 -18.93
N GLU A 128 -12.58 10.53 -18.84
CA GLU A 128 -13.78 9.69 -18.71
C GLU A 128 -14.42 9.84 -17.31
N LEU A 129 -13.59 9.74 -16.25
CA LEU A 129 -14.07 9.68 -14.87
C LEU A 129 -14.06 11.01 -14.13
N GLY A 130 -13.45 12.04 -14.72
CA GLY A 130 -13.13 13.30 -14.07
C GLY A 130 -11.70 13.31 -13.50
N ASP A 131 -11.18 14.50 -13.25
CA ASP A 131 -9.82 14.70 -12.71
C ASP A 131 -9.88 15.30 -11.32
N PRO A 132 -9.62 14.51 -10.26
CA PRO A 132 -9.63 14.97 -8.88
C PRO A 132 -8.38 15.75 -8.47
N PHE A 133 -7.30 15.64 -9.25
CA PHE A 133 -5.99 16.15 -8.86
C PHE A 133 -5.81 17.64 -9.23
N GLU A 134 -5.23 18.39 -8.31
CA GLU A 134 -4.82 19.79 -8.56
C GLU A 134 -3.58 19.82 -9.47
N LYS A 135 -2.62 18.90 -9.22
CA LYS A 135 -1.40 18.73 -10.03
C LYS A 135 -1.12 17.24 -10.23
N ILE A 136 -0.53 16.90 -11.39
CA ILE A 136 -0.20 15.50 -11.74
C ILE A 136 1.21 15.42 -12.35
N VAL A 137 1.95 14.38 -11.93
CA VAL A 137 3.24 14.00 -12.50
C VAL A 137 3.24 12.54 -12.92
N ALA A 138 4.14 12.16 -13.84
CA ALA A 138 4.24 10.82 -14.39
C ALA A 138 5.54 10.12 -13.94
N ASP A 139 5.39 9.08 -13.13
CA ASP A 139 6.46 8.17 -12.69
C ASP A 139 6.49 6.95 -13.62
N LYS A 140 7.03 7.14 -14.84
CA LYS A 140 7.00 6.14 -15.91
C LYS A 140 7.77 4.87 -15.59
N ASP A 141 8.89 4.99 -14.91
CA ASP A 141 9.76 3.87 -14.53
C ASP A 141 9.46 3.32 -13.13
N GLY A 142 8.66 4.03 -12.34
CA GLY A 142 8.28 3.66 -10.98
C GLY A 142 9.38 3.93 -9.95
N ARG A 143 10.35 4.76 -10.26
CA ARG A 143 11.49 5.03 -9.38
C ARG A 143 11.08 5.87 -8.18
N THR A 144 10.26 6.89 -8.42
CA THR A 144 9.71 7.71 -7.34
C THR A 144 8.82 6.89 -6.41
N ALA A 145 8.02 5.98 -6.97
CA ALA A 145 7.22 5.06 -6.15
C ALA A 145 8.10 4.19 -5.23
N ILE A 146 9.25 3.69 -5.71
CA ILE A 146 10.22 2.96 -4.89
C ILE A 146 10.75 3.84 -3.76
N ASP A 147 11.16 5.08 -4.05
CA ASP A 147 11.68 6.01 -3.05
C ASP A 147 10.62 6.35 -1.98
N TRP A 148 9.35 6.41 -2.35
CA TRP A 148 8.22 6.59 -1.45
C TRP A 148 7.82 5.29 -0.71
N GLY A 149 8.43 4.16 -1.05
CA GLY A 149 8.11 2.85 -0.47
C GLY A 149 6.73 2.34 -0.88
N VAL A 150 6.27 2.70 -2.09
CA VAL A 150 5.02 2.22 -2.68
C VAL A 150 5.18 0.77 -3.11
N TYR A 151 4.28 -0.10 -2.66
CA TYR A 151 4.26 -1.52 -3.05
C TYR A 151 3.39 -1.78 -4.27
N GLY A 152 2.42 -0.91 -4.50
CA GLY A 152 1.45 -1.02 -5.58
C GLY A 152 0.49 0.15 -5.56
N VAL A 153 -0.45 0.17 -6.50
CA VAL A 153 -1.47 1.22 -6.57
C VAL A 153 -2.86 0.64 -6.28
N PRO A 154 -3.74 1.42 -5.61
CA PRO A 154 -3.51 2.78 -5.14
C PRO A 154 -2.81 2.84 -3.78
N GLU A 155 -2.06 3.89 -3.53
CA GLU A 155 -1.57 4.28 -2.22
C GLU A 155 -1.70 5.80 -2.03
N THR A 156 -2.12 6.22 -0.83
CA THR A 156 -2.31 7.63 -0.51
C THR A 156 -1.47 8.04 0.68
N TYR A 157 -0.74 9.14 0.54
CA TYR A 157 0.11 9.73 1.57
C TYR A 157 -0.43 11.09 2.00
N LEU A 158 -0.50 11.33 3.32
CA LEU A 158 -0.71 12.66 3.86
C LEU A 158 0.65 13.31 4.16
N VAL A 159 0.89 14.44 3.54
CA VAL A 159 2.10 15.27 3.72
C VAL A 159 1.72 16.54 4.47
N ASP A 160 2.47 16.89 5.54
CA ASP A 160 2.24 18.12 6.30
C ASP A 160 2.89 19.36 5.61
N LYS A 161 2.58 20.55 6.10
CA LYS A 161 3.11 21.82 5.58
C LYS A 161 4.64 21.96 5.62
N LYS A 162 5.33 21.07 6.33
CA LYS A 162 6.81 21.00 6.39
C LYS A 162 7.38 19.98 5.40
N GLY A 163 6.52 19.33 4.60
CA GLY A 163 6.94 18.29 3.64
C GLY A 163 7.21 16.93 4.29
N ARG A 164 6.65 16.64 5.48
CA ARG A 164 6.85 15.35 6.13
C ARG A 164 5.64 14.44 5.96
N VAL A 165 5.89 13.17 5.69
CA VAL A 165 4.86 12.15 5.63
C VAL A 165 4.26 11.93 7.02
N ARG A 166 2.95 12.09 7.16
CA ARG A 166 2.24 11.94 8.44
C ARG A 166 1.35 10.71 8.48
N TYR A 167 0.90 10.25 7.33
CA TYR A 167 0.07 9.05 7.21
C TYR A 167 0.28 8.39 5.85
N ARG A 168 0.13 7.08 5.79
CA ARG A 168 0.11 6.28 4.58
C ARG A 168 -1.09 5.34 4.61
N HIS A 169 -1.84 5.30 3.54
CA HIS A 169 -2.89 4.32 3.30
C HIS A 169 -2.51 3.44 2.11
N VAL A 170 -2.56 2.13 2.29
CA VAL A 170 -2.30 1.14 1.25
C VAL A 170 -3.62 0.53 0.79
N GLY A 171 -3.87 0.56 -0.51
CA GLY A 171 -5.13 0.14 -1.13
C GLY A 171 -6.13 1.27 -1.28
N PRO A 172 -7.34 0.96 -1.76
CA PRO A 172 -8.37 1.96 -2.05
C PRO A 172 -8.77 2.75 -0.81
N LEU A 173 -8.75 4.07 -0.92
CA LEU A 173 -9.25 4.95 0.12
C LEU A 173 -10.76 4.76 0.27
N THR A 174 -11.24 4.71 1.50
CA THR A 174 -12.66 4.58 1.83
C THR A 174 -13.13 5.76 2.67
N GLU A 175 -14.43 6.07 2.66
CA GLU A 175 -15.04 7.09 3.52
C GLU A 175 -14.64 6.90 4.98
N LYS A 176 -14.69 5.66 5.46
CA LYS A 176 -14.28 5.32 6.83
C LYS A 176 -12.84 5.74 7.13
N VAL A 177 -11.89 5.48 6.23
CA VAL A 177 -10.49 5.88 6.42
C VAL A 177 -10.34 7.39 6.33
N LEU A 178 -11.07 8.02 5.42
CA LEU A 178 -11.09 9.47 5.29
C LEU A 178 -11.57 10.14 6.58
N GLU A 179 -12.72 9.74 7.10
CA GLU A 179 -13.37 10.37 8.25
C GLU A 179 -12.71 10.02 9.59
N GLU A 180 -12.36 8.73 9.79
CA GLU A 180 -11.84 8.27 11.09
C GLU A 180 -10.33 8.47 11.26
N LYS A 181 -9.57 8.62 10.15
CA LYS A 181 -8.10 8.68 10.20
C LYS A 181 -7.53 9.94 9.58
N LEU A 182 -7.87 10.22 8.31
CA LEU A 182 -7.25 11.30 7.56
C LEU A 182 -7.72 12.68 8.03
N MET A 183 -9.01 12.93 8.06
CA MET A 183 -9.53 14.26 8.39
C MET A 183 -9.23 14.70 9.82
N PRO A 184 -9.33 13.85 10.87
CA PRO A 184 -8.89 14.21 12.21
C PRO A 184 -7.40 14.56 12.28
N LEU A 185 -6.55 13.80 11.55
CA LEU A 185 -5.13 14.08 11.50
C LEU A 185 -4.81 15.40 10.79
N VAL A 186 -5.51 15.71 9.69
CA VAL A 186 -5.41 17.00 8.99
C VAL A 186 -5.78 18.15 9.91
N GLN A 187 -6.86 18.06 10.67
CA GLN A 187 -7.29 19.07 11.63
C GLN A 187 -6.22 19.29 12.71
N MET A 188 -5.72 18.21 13.31
CA MET A 188 -4.65 18.28 14.32
C MET A 188 -3.37 18.92 13.77
N LEU A 189 -3.02 18.68 12.50
CA LEU A 189 -1.83 19.27 11.87
C LEU A 189 -1.99 20.76 11.62
N ARG A 190 -3.21 21.24 11.35
CA ARG A 190 -3.54 22.67 11.17
C ARG A 190 -3.51 23.45 12.48
N GLU A 191 -3.97 22.83 13.58
CA GLU A 191 -3.97 23.45 14.90
C GLU A 191 -2.56 23.61 15.50
N LYS A 192 -1.63 22.72 15.16
CA LYS A 192 -0.22 22.83 15.56
C LYS A 192 0.51 23.86 14.69
N ARG A 193 0.36 25.15 15.05
CA ARG A 193 1.10 26.29 14.47
C ARG A 193 2.59 26.25 14.82
#